data_ed92eac2e3e1b9b1c164f71701c86228
#
_entry.id   ed92eac2e3e1b9b1c164f71701c86228
#
_cell.length_a   1.000
_cell.length_b   1.000
_cell.length_c   1.000
_cell.angle_alpha   90.00
_cell.angle_beta   90.00
_cell.angle_gamma   90.00
#
_symmetry.space_group_name_H-M   'P 1'
#
loop_
_entity.id
_entity.type
_entity.pdbx_description
1 polymer ?
#
loop_
_entity_poly.entity_id
_entity_poly.type
_entity_poly.pdbx_seq_one_letter_code
_entity_poly.pdbx_strand_id
1 'polypeptide(L)'
;MSCRTIMAVIISKRIAEAVKVQQMLTRHGCIIKLRVGLHEAGDVCADDGLVLLHLCGTKKEIASLKTDLNKIKGLKAKTMTV
;
A
#
# COMPACT_ATOMS: atom_id res chain seq x y z
N MET A 1 13.31 12.97 -8.17
CA MET A 1 12.99 11.88 -7.23
C MET A 1 12.53 12.47 -5.91
N SER A 2 11.44 11.95 -5.37
CA SER A 2 10.85 12.46 -4.13
C SER A 2 10.87 11.38 -3.07
N CYS A 3 11.29 11.75 -1.86
CA CYS A 3 11.27 10.86 -0.70
C CYS A 3 10.32 11.38 0.38
N ARG A 4 9.36 12.19 -0.01
CA ARG A 4 8.40 12.80 0.91
C ARG A 4 6.96 12.38 0.65
N THR A 5 6.78 11.25 0.00
CA THR A 5 5.44 10.74 -0.33
C THR A 5 5.09 9.60 0.60
N ILE A 6 3.89 9.69 1.16
CA ILE A 6 3.31 8.64 1.99
C ILE A 6 2.10 8.10 1.26
N MET A 7 1.99 6.79 1.20
CA MET A 7 0.82 6.14 0.61
C MET A 7 0.08 5.38 1.70
N ALA A 8 -1.22 5.60 1.78
CA ALA A 8 -2.10 4.83 2.65
C ALA A 8 -2.89 3.86 1.79
N VAL A 9 -2.88 2.60 2.16
CA VAL A 9 -3.57 1.54 1.42
C VAL A 9 -4.57 0.87 2.34
N ILE A 10 -5.84 0.92 1.97
CA ILE A 10 -6.90 0.19 2.65
C ILE A 10 -7.23 -1.06 1.85
N ILE A 11 -7.21 -2.19 2.50
CA ILE A 11 -7.47 -3.48 1.89
C ILE A 11 -8.72 -4.06 2.52
N SER A 12 -9.84 -3.97 1.80
CA SER A 12 -11.09 -4.61 2.22
C SER A 12 -10.98 -6.10 1.94
N LYS A 13 -11.46 -6.93 2.86
CA LYS A 13 -11.40 -8.38 2.70
C LYS A 13 -9.97 -8.84 2.39
N ARG A 14 -9.03 -8.38 3.19
CA ARG A 14 -7.58 -8.58 2.98
C ARG A 14 -7.17 -10.02 2.71
N ILE A 15 -7.93 -10.98 3.22
CA ILE A 15 -7.58 -12.40 3.05
C ILE A 15 -7.67 -12.80 1.60
N ALA A 16 -8.72 -12.34 0.90
CA ALA A 16 -8.95 -12.72 -0.49
C ALA A 16 -7.89 -12.15 -1.45
N GLU A 17 -7.35 -10.96 -1.14
CA GLU A 17 -6.46 -10.26 -2.05
C GLU A 17 -5.01 -10.17 -1.54
N ALA A 18 -4.70 -10.80 -0.42
CA ALA A 18 -3.40 -10.64 0.22
C ALA A 18 -2.23 -11.01 -0.69
N VAL A 19 -2.36 -12.07 -1.47
CA VAL A 19 -1.28 -12.53 -2.36
C VAL A 19 -1.01 -11.48 -3.44
N LYS A 20 -2.07 -10.93 -4.03
CA LYS A 20 -1.91 -9.90 -5.07
C LYS A 20 -1.27 -8.64 -4.52
N VAL A 21 -1.66 -8.23 -3.32
CA VAL A 21 -1.07 -7.07 -2.65
C VAL A 21 0.42 -7.28 -2.43
N GLN A 22 0.79 -8.45 -1.90
CA GLN A 22 2.20 -8.75 -1.66
C GLN A 22 3.01 -8.76 -2.96
N GLN A 23 2.45 -9.31 -4.03
CA GLN A 23 3.11 -9.31 -5.33
C GLN A 23 3.35 -7.89 -5.85
N MET A 24 2.36 -7.01 -5.71
CA MET A 24 2.51 -5.62 -6.14
C MET A 24 3.55 -4.88 -5.31
N LEU A 25 3.54 -5.07 -4.00
CA LEU A 25 4.51 -4.43 -3.12
C LEU A 25 5.93 -4.92 -3.41
N THR A 26 6.10 -6.20 -3.71
CA THR A 26 7.39 -6.76 -4.08
C THR A 26 7.86 -6.20 -5.42
N ARG A 27 6.97 -6.11 -6.40
CA ARG A 27 7.30 -5.57 -7.73
C ARG A 27 7.82 -4.14 -7.65
N HIS A 28 7.26 -3.35 -6.75
CA HIS A 28 7.63 -1.94 -6.58
C HIS A 28 8.54 -1.72 -5.38
N GLY A 29 9.20 -2.76 -4.89
CA GLY A 29 9.97 -2.70 -3.66
C GLY A 29 11.11 -1.68 -3.67
N CYS A 30 11.65 -1.35 -4.85
CA CYS A 30 12.76 -0.40 -4.94
C CYS A 30 12.40 1.01 -4.45
N ILE A 31 11.13 1.40 -4.52
CA ILE A 31 10.71 2.73 -4.09
C ILE A 31 10.06 2.73 -2.70
N ILE A 32 9.89 1.58 -2.08
CA ILE A 32 9.28 1.46 -0.76
C ILE A 32 10.38 1.45 0.29
N LYS A 33 10.46 2.52 1.09
CA LYS A 33 11.49 2.65 2.13
C LYS A 33 11.04 2.12 3.47
N LEU A 34 9.75 2.20 3.74
CA LEU A 34 9.19 1.73 5.00
C LEU A 34 7.78 1.25 4.75
N ARG A 35 7.44 0.15 5.38
CA ARG A 35 6.11 -0.43 5.29
C ARG A 35 5.62 -0.73 6.70
N VAL A 36 4.47 -0.18 7.06
CA VAL A 36 3.86 -0.42 8.36
C VAL A 36 2.45 -0.93 8.14
N GLY A 37 2.19 -2.15 8.58
CA GLY A 37 0.85 -2.70 8.60
C GLY A 37 0.26 -2.48 9.97
N LEU A 38 -0.98 -2.00 10.02
CA LEU A 38 -1.66 -1.75 11.27
C LEU A 38 -2.64 -2.87 11.56
N HIS A 39 -2.49 -3.48 12.73
CA HIS A 39 -3.43 -4.44 13.27
C HIS A 39 -4.09 -3.80 14.48
N GLU A 40 -5.39 -3.97 14.60
CA GLU A 40 -6.03 -3.60 15.85
C GLU A 40 -5.51 -4.51 16.94
N ALA A 41 -5.10 -3.90 18.05
CA ALA A 41 -4.70 -4.64 19.22
C ALA A 41 -5.97 -5.17 19.89
N GLY A 42 -6.44 -6.29 19.43
CA GLY A 42 -7.65 -6.90 19.95
C GLY A 42 -7.82 -8.26 19.35
N ASP A 43 -8.84 -8.90 19.82
CA ASP A 43 -9.16 -10.27 19.45
C ASP A 43 -10.06 -10.34 18.21
N VAL A 44 -10.48 -9.21 17.68
CA VAL A 44 -11.33 -9.18 16.50
C VAL A 44 -10.46 -8.96 15.29
N CYS A 45 -10.45 -9.93 14.39
CA CYS A 45 -9.81 -9.76 13.10
C CYS A 45 -10.70 -8.88 12.24
N ALA A 46 -10.29 -7.64 12.05
CA ALA A 46 -10.98 -6.78 11.10
C ALA A 46 -10.76 -7.33 9.69
N ASP A 47 -11.80 -7.33 8.89
CA ASP A 47 -11.69 -7.72 7.48
C ASP A 47 -10.83 -6.74 6.69
N ASP A 48 -10.77 -5.50 7.15
CA ASP A 48 -10.00 -4.45 6.51
C ASP A 48 -8.61 -4.35 7.12
N GLY A 49 -7.63 -4.10 6.27
CA GLY A 49 -6.26 -3.83 6.69
C GLY A 49 -5.83 -2.46 6.22
N LEU A 50 -5.11 -1.74 7.08
CA LEU A 50 -4.51 -0.46 6.71
C LEU A 50 -3.00 -0.63 6.69
N VAL A 51 -2.40 -0.25 5.56
CA VAL A 51 -0.95 -0.30 5.38
C VAL A 51 -0.46 1.09 5.02
N LEU A 52 0.61 1.54 5.66
CA LEU A 52 1.26 2.80 5.35
C LEU A 52 2.60 2.53 4.70
N LEU A 53 2.89 3.24 3.62
CA LEU A 53 4.14 3.11 2.90
C LEU A 53 4.83 4.46 2.84
N HIS A 54 6.13 4.47 3.13
CA HIS A 54 6.98 5.63 2.86
C HIS A 54 7.68 5.38 1.53
N LEU A 55 7.45 6.25 0.58
CA LEU A 55 7.91 6.08 -0.79
C LEU A 55 9.01 7.07 -1.14
N CYS A 56 9.99 6.56 -1.87
CA CYS A 56 11.08 7.37 -2.38
C CYS A 56 11.29 6.97 -3.84
N GLY A 57 10.83 7.83 -4.75
CA GLY A 57 10.91 7.53 -6.17
C GLY A 57 10.46 8.70 -7.01
N THR A 58 10.42 8.49 -8.32
CA THR A 58 9.90 9.50 -9.24
C THR A 58 8.38 9.53 -9.20
N LYS A 59 7.81 10.64 -9.70
CA LYS A 59 6.35 10.74 -9.79
C LYS A 59 5.77 9.59 -10.61
N LYS A 60 6.47 9.21 -11.67
CA LYS A 60 6.04 8.14 -12.56
C LYS A 60 6.02 6.80 -11.83
N GLU A 61 7.07 6.51 -11.06
CA GLU A 61 7.16 5.27 -10.30
C GLU A 61 6.08 5.18 -9.24
N ILE A 62 5.84 6.27 -8.53
CA ILE A 62 4.81 6.34 -7.51
C ILE A 62 3.42 6.19 -8.12
N ALA A 63 3.18 6.85 -9.25
CA ALA A 63 1.90 6.73 -9.96
C ALA A 63 1.67 5.31 -10.46
N SER A 64 2.72 4.63 -10.91
CA SER A 64 2.62 3.26 -11.38
C SER A 64 2.22 2.32 -10.24
N LEU A 65 2.83 2.46 -9.07
CA LEU A 65 2.46 1.68 -7.91
C LEU A 65 1.00 1.92 -7.52
N LYS A 66 0.61 3.18 -7.46
CA LYS A 66 -0.76 3.55 -7.09
C LYS A 66 -1.77 2.96 -8.08
N THR A 67 -1.48 3.03 -9.37
CA THR A 67 -2.35 2.48 -10.40
C THR A 67 -2.48 0.97 -10.26
N ASP A 68 -1.36 0.28 -10.07
CA ASP A 68 -1.38 -1.18 -9.92
C ASP A 68 -2.19 -1.61 -8.70
N LEU A 69 -2.02 -0.92 -7.58
CA LEU A 69 -2.76 -1.25 -6.37
C LEU A 69 -4.26 -0.98 -6.54
N ASN A 70 -4.63 0.12 -7.18
CA ASN A 70 -6.04 0.47 -7.35
C ASN A 70 -6.75 -0.42 -8.37
N LYS A 71 -6.04 -1.23 -9.12
CA LYS A 71 -6.63 -2.25 -9.99
C LYS A 71 -7.11 -3.46 -9.22
N ILE A 72 -6.63 -3.65 -8.01
CA ILE A 72 -7.03 -4.79 -7.18
C ILE A 72 -8.39 -4.50 -6.57
N LYS A 73 -9.34 -5.41 -6.77
CA LYS A 73 -10.68 -5.24 -6.24
C LYS A 73 -10.66 -5.21 -4.71
N GLY A 74 -11.37 -4.25 -4.13
CA GLY A 74 -11.42 -4.13 -2.68
C GLY A 74 -10.26 -3.38 -2.07
N LEU A 75 -9.38 -2.81 -2.89
CA LEU A 75 -8.22 -2.09 -2.42
C LEU A 75 -8.30 -0.63 -2.84
N LYS A 76 -7.94 0.27 -1.95
CA LYS A 76 -7.89 1.71 -2.24
C LYS A 76 -6.57 2.27 -1.74
N ALA A 77 -5.84 2.93 -2.63
CA ALA A 77 -4.57 3.56 -2.30
C ALA A 77 -4.65 5.07 -2.57
N LYS A 78 -4.19 5.84 -1.60
CA LYS A 78 -4.09 7.30 -1.71
C LYS A 78 -2.70 7.74 -1.30
N THR A 79 -2.23 8.82 -1.92
CA THR A 79 -0.90 9.36 -1.63
C THR A 79 -1.00 10.77 -1.08
N MET A 80 0.00 11.12 -0.28
CA MET A 80 0.17 12.48 0.23
C MET A 80 1.65 12.81 0.16
N THR A 81 1.96 13.96 -0.40
CA THR A 81 3.33 14.46 -0.43
C THR A 81 3.46 15.58 0.59
N VAL A 82 4.44 15.45 1.45
CA VAL A 82 4.66 16.41 2.53
C VAL A 82 5.63 17.51 2.14
#